data_aca278f3bc18b74d7a89a8abca84b345
#
_entry.id   aca278f3bc18b74d7a89a8abca84b345
#
_cell.length_a   1.000
_cell.length_b   1.000
_cell.length_c   1.000
_cell.angle_alpha   90.00
_cell.angle_beta   90.00
_cell.angle_gamma   90.00
#
_symmetry.space_group_name_H-M   'P 1'
#
loop_
_entity.id
_entity.type
_entity.pdbx_description
1 polymer ?
#
loop_
_entity_poly.entity_id
_entity_poly.type
_entity_poly.pdbx_seq_one_letter_code
_entity_poly.pdbx_strand_id
1 'polypeptide(L)'
;MSGYVEQGEVVRNEQIGSDVWIMDIHAPKQAAEAKVGQFCNVRVADSTAPLLRRPISYAGFDVQKGTITLLYRVVGTGTDIMTRLVPGDTLDCLGPLGEPFVTSENMLLVGGGVGIAPMLCIASHLQKGESAQVILGFRNESETFWADLFKDTTVQVHITTDDGSVGTKGFPTAIMPELINSNTFTSVMTCGPTPMMKGVAQVAKELNVPCQVSLEERMGCGTGGCLGCACDGVGGKRYKVCKDGPVFPAEEVFF
;
A
#
# COMPACT_ATOMS: atom_id res chain seq x y z
N MET A 1 11.02 -10.90 -9.27
CA MET A 1 11.85 -11.81 -8.44
C MET A 1 10.94 -12.79 -7.73
N SER A 2 11.35 -14.05 -7.53
CA SER A 2 10.59 -14.98 -6.70
C SER A 2 10.87 -14.67 -5.23
N GLY A 3 9.84 -14.27 -4.47
CA GLY A 3 9.95 -14.10 -3.02
C GLY A 3 10.40 -15.43 -2.34
N TYR A 4 10.93 -15.32 -1.16
CA TYR A 4 11.36 -16.44 -0.32
C TYR A 4 10.68 -16.35 1.06
N VAL A 5 10.68 -17.46 1.76
CA VAL A 5 10.17 -17.51 3.13
C VAL A 5 11.28 -17.11 4.10
N GLU A 6 10.98 -16.17 4.98
CA GLU A 6 11.82 -15.78 6.10
C GLU A 6 11.01 -15.86 7.40
N GLN A 7 11.59 -16.47 8.44
CA GLN A 7 11.03 -16.43 9.78
C GLN A 7 11.40 -15.09 10.39
N GLY A 8 10.41 -14.20 10.47
CA GLY A 8 10.58 -12.87 11.05
C GLY A 8 10.16 -12.87 12.52
N GLU A 9 10.84 -12.07 13.34
CA GLU A 9 10.50 -11.84 14.75
C GLU A 9 9.68 -10.55 14.87
N VAL A 10 8.55 -10.60 15.55
CA VAL A 10 7.75 -9.42 15.87
C VAL A 10 8.53 -8.53 16.83
N VAL A 11 8.79 -7.29 16.43
CA VAL A 11 9.47 -6.27 17.25
C VAL A 11 8.45 -5.35 17.91
N ARG A 12 7.38 -5.03 17.20
CA ARG A 12 6.28 -4.18 17.65
C ARG A 12 4.97 -4.65 17.01
N ASN A 13 3.88 -4.60 17.77
CA ASN A 13 2.54 -4.82 17.25
C ASN A 13 1.56 -3.99 18.06
N GLU A 14 1.07 -2.88 17.53
CA GLU A 14 0.31 -1.87 18.24
C GLU A 14 -0.93 -1.46 17.48
N GLN A 15 -2.01 -1.23 18.21
CA GLN A 15 -3.24 -0.66 17.68
C GLN A 15 -3.09 0.86 17.52
N ILE A 16 -3.35 1.39 16.32
CA ILE A 16 -3.23 2.82 16.01
C ILE A 16 -4.58 3.46 15.64
N GLY A 17 -5.60 2.67 15.47
CA GLY A 17 -6.99 3.08 15.20
C GLY A 17 -7.97 2.03 15.68
N SER A 18 -9.27 2.23 15.50
CA SER A 18 -10.30 1.31 16.04
C SER A 18 -10.12 -0.14 15.58
N ASP A 19 -9.69 -0.34 14.35
CA ASP A 19 -9.49 -1.64 13.70
C ASP A 19 -8.17 -1.72 12.92
N VAL A 20 -7.26 -0.76 13.14
CA VAL A 20 -5.99 -0.64 12.41
C VAL A 20 -4.81 -0.83 13.36
N TRP A 21 -3.85 -1.61 12.89
CA TRP A 21 -2.65 -1.98 13.61
C TRP A 21 -1.39 -1.72 12.78
N ILE A 22 -0.29 -1.42 13.48
CA ILE A 22 1.05 -1.35 12.91
C ILE A 22 1.91 -2.46 13.53
N MET A 23 2.65 -3.18 12.69
CA MET A 23 3.54 -4.26 13.11
C MET A 23 4.91 -4.06 12.47
N ASP A 24 5.96 -4.06 13.28
CA ASP A 24 7.35 -4.15 12.82
C ASP A 24 7.87 -5.56 13.04
N ILE A 25 8.48 -6.13 12.00
CA ILE A 25 9.01 -7.48 11.99
C ILE A 25 10.50 -7.41 11.63
N HIS A 26 11.35 -7.97 12.47
CA HIS A 26 12.75 -8.18 12.13
C HIS A 26 12.86 -9.30 11.10
N ALA A 27 13.08 -8.93 9.85
CA ALA A 27 13.20 -9.79 8.67
C ALA A 27 14.29 -9.19 7.74
N PRO A 28 15.57 -9.32 8.13
CA PRO A 28 16.67 -8.57 7.52
C PRO A 28 16.88 -8.83 6.04
N LYS A 29 16.62 -10.05 5.57
CA LYS A 29 16.72 -10.35 4.14
C LYS A 29 15.62 -9.65 3.35
N GLN A 30 14.38 -9.69 3.84
CA GLN A 30 13.28 -8.96 3.18
C GLN A 30 13.50 -7.45 3.23
N ALA A 31 13.94 -6.91 4.37
CA ALA A 31 14.25 -5.48 4.50
C ALA A 31 15.31 -5.02 3.49
N ALA A 32 16.31 -5.84 3.21
CA ALA A 32 17.39 -5.53 2.27
C ALA A 32 16.93 -5.53 0.80
N GLU A 33 15.92 -6.31 0.45
CA GLU A 33 15.44 -6.48 -0.93
C GLU A 33 14.11 -5.81 -1.23
N ALA A 34 13.38 -5.36 -0.18
CA ALA A 34 12.07 -4.72 -0.31
C ALA A 34 12.15 -3.44 -1.16
N LYS A 35 11.09 -3.22 -1.93
CA LYS A 35 10.88 -2.01 -2.72
C LYS A 35 9.49 -1.45 -2.46
N VAL A 36 9.32 -0.14 -2.66
CA VAL A 36 8.05 0.55 -2.46
C VAL A 36 6.96 -0.01 -3.38
N GLY A 37 5.78 -0.33 -2.80
CA GLY A 37 4.66 -0.93 -3.53
C GLY A 37 4.62 -2.46 -3.50
N GLN A 38 5.67 -3.12 -3.04
CA GLN A 38 5.66 -4.58 -2.82
C GLN A 38 4.93 -4.96 -1.52
N PHE A 39 4.70 -6.25 -1.33
CA PHE A 39 3.98 -6.79 -0.19
C PHE A 39 4.64 -8.05 0.39
N CYS A 40 4.26 -8.36 1.62
CA CYS A 40 4.56 -9.62 2.31
C CYS A 40 3.31 -10.47 2.42
N ASN A 41 3.41 -11.77 2.18
CA ASN A 41 2.32 -12.73 2.35
C ASN A 41 2.56 -13.55 3.62
N VAL A 42 1.90 -13.14 4.71
CA VAL A 42 2.16 -13.60 6.09
C VAL A 42 1.35 -14.84 6.42
N ARG A 43 1.98 -15.87 6.98
CA ARG A 43 1.31 -17.01 7.61
C ARG A 43 1.09 -16.72 9.09
N VAL A 44 -0.16 -16.60 9.49
CA VAL A 44 -0.56 -16.09 10.80
C VAL A 44 -0.71 -17.16 11.88
N ALA A 45 -0.70 -18.43 11.49
CA ALA A 45 -0.79 -19.56 12.42
C ALA A 45 -0.15 -20.82 11.80
N ASP A 46 0.42 -21.66 12.61
CA ASP A 46 0.91 -22.99 12.23
C ASP A 46 -0.21 -24.03 12.33
N SER A 47 -1.29 -23.79 11.59
CA SER A 47 -2.49 -24.62 11.59
C SER A 47 -3.15 -24.60 10.20
N THR A 48 -4.15 -25.45 9.99
CA THR A 48 -4.96 -25.49 8.77
C THR A 48 -6.10 -24.47 8.75
N ALA A 49 -6.30 -23.74 9.85
CA ALA A 49 -7.33 -22.71 9.95
C ALA A 49 -6.78 -21.46 10.69
N PRO A 50 -6.53 -20.36 10.00
CA PRO A 50 -6.77 -20.11 8.56
C PRO A 50 -5.64 -20.68 7.67
N LEU A 51 -6.03 -21.36 6.61
CA LEU A 51 -5.09 -22.04 5.70
C LEU A 51 -4.23 -21.06 4.88
N LEU A 52 -4.86 -20.02 4.34
CA LEU A 52 -4.17 -19.10 3.43
C LEU A 52 -3.38 -18.03 4.18
N ARG A 53 -2.30 -17.58 3.56
CA ARG A 53 -1.53 -16.41 4.00
C ARG A 53 -2.31 -15.10 3.84
N ARG A 54 -1.86 -14.03 4.47
CA ARG A 54 -2.39 -12.66 4.36
C ARG A 54 -1.43 -11.79 3.60
N PRO A 55 -1.80 -11.33 2.38
CA PRO A 55 -1.00 -10.35 1.66
C PRO A 55 -1.17 -8.98 2.32
N ILE A 56 -0.08 -8.42 2.80
CA ILE A 56 -0.03 -7.10 3.44
C ILE A 56 1.07 -6.28 2.78
N SER A 57 0.72 -5.13 2.24
CA SER A 57 1.69 -4.21 1.63
C SER A 57 2.70 -3.70 2.66
N TYR A 58 3.94 -3.53 2.22
CA TYR A 58 4.92 -2.83 3.06
C TYR A 58 4.48 -1.37 3.25
N ALA A 59 4.41 -0.95 4.50
CA ALA A 59 4.27 0.45 4.90
C ALA A 59 5.63 1.13 5.10
N GLY A 60 6.69 0.32 5.26
CA GLY A 60 8.07 0.76 5.37
C GLY A 60 9.02 -0.43 5.50
N PHE A 61 10.29 -0.15 5.37
CA PHE A 61 11.39 -1.08 5.65
C PHE A 61 12.63 -0.30 6.07
N ASP A 62 13.43 -0.87 6.95
CA ASP A 62 14.69 -0.28 7.42
C ASP A 62 15.81 -1.30 7.26
N VAL A 63 16.67 -1.07 6.26
CA VAL A 63 17.78 -1.97 5.93
C VAL A 63 18.80 -2.06 7.07
N GLN A 64 19.02 -0.95 7.80
CA GLN A 64 20.01 -0.92 8.89
C GLN A 64 19.51 -1.69 10.12
N LYS A 65 18.22 -1.56 10.45
CA LYS A 65 17.60 -2.32 11.53
C LYS A 65 17.19 -3.73 11.12
N GLY A 66 17.16 -4.00 9.81
CA GLY A 66 16.67 -5.28 9.27
C GLY A 66 15.18 -5.48 9.53
N THR A 67 14.37 -4.42 9.49
CA THR A 67 12.93 -4.49 9.82
C THR A 67 12.06 -4.16 8.62
N ILE A 68 10.91 -4.81 8.53
CA ILE A 68 9.80 -4.46 7.65
C ILE A 68 8.63 -3.99 8.51
N THR A 69 7.89 -2.98 8.02
CA THR A 69 6.70 -2.45 8.69
C THR A 69 5.46 -2.81 7.89
N LEU A 70 4.48 -3.40 8.56
CA LEU A 70 3.17 -3.76 8.01
C LEU A 70 2.08 -2.93 8.70
N LEU A 71 1.18 -2.35 7.90
CA LEU A 71 -0.06 -1.74 8.40
C LEU A 71 -1.24 -2.59 7.92
N TYR A 72 -2.10 -3.00 8.86
CA TYR A 72 -3.23 -3.86 8.52
C TYR A 72 -4.49 -3.49 9.28
N ARG A 73 -5.62 -3.75 8.62
CA ARG A 73 -6.95 -3.61 9.21
C ARG A 73 -7.48 -4.98 9.63
N VAL A 74 -8.14 -5.05 10.77
CA VAL A 74 -8.78 -6.28 11.25
C VAL A 74 -10.08 -6.46 10.48
N VAL A 75 -10.07 -7.39 9.51
CA VAL A 75 -11.23 -7.68 8.64
C VAL A 75 -11.70 -9.13 8.72
N GLY A 76 -11.01 -9.98 9.48
CA GLY A 76 -11.36 -11.38 9.63
C GLY A 76 -10.36 -12.16 10.47
N THR A 77 -10.60 -13.46 10.61
CA THR A 77 -9.87 -14.35 11.54
C THR A 77 -8.34 -14.24 11.44
N GLY A 78 -7.78 -14.12 10.23
CA GLY A 78 -6.32 -14.05 10.10
C GLY A 78 -5.73 -12.76 10.66
N THR A 79 -6.33 -11.61 10.35
CA THR A 79 -5.88 -10.33 10.89
C THR A 79 -6.23 -10.18 12.37
N ASP A 80 -7.29 -10.83 12.86
CA ASP A 80 -7.59 -10.93 14.30
C ASP A 80 -6.52 -11.75 15.05
N ILE A 81 -6.02 -12.84 14.48
CA ILE A 81 -4.90 -13.59 15.08
C ILE A 81 -3.65 -12.71 15.15
N MET A 82 -3.36 -11.93 14.12
CA MET A 82 -2.20 -11.02 14.11
C MET A 82 -2.23 -10.01 15.27
N THR A 83 -3.40 -9.55 15.72
CA THR A 83 -3.48 -8.57 16.83
C THR A 83 -2.99 -9.12 18.17
N ARG A 84 -2.90 -10.43 18.31
CA ARG A 84 -2.49 -11.12 19.55
C ARG A 84 -1.00 -11.41 19.61
N LEU A 85 -0.29 -11.20 18.52
CA LEU A 85 1.15 -11.39 18.47
C LEU A 85 1.85 -10.30 19.28
N VAL A 86 2.85 -10.72 20.04
CA VAL A 86 3.63 -9.83 20.91
C VAL A 86 5.11 -9.83 20.49
N PRO A 87 5.90 -8.83 20.89
CA PRO A 87 7.33 -8.84 20.65
C PRO A 87 7.99 -10.15 21.10
N GLY A 88 8.82 -10.74 20.23
CA GLY A 88 9.45 -12.05 20.40
C GLY A 88 8.71 -13.20 19.72
N ASP A 89 7.44 -13.04 19.33
CA ASP A 89 6.76 -14.04 18.51
C ASP A 89 7.34 -14.10 17.11
N THR A 90 7.23 -15.26 16.46
CA THR A 90 7.75 -15.45 15.09
C THR A 90 6.61 -15.57 14.09
N LEU A 91 6.85 -15.02 12.89
CA LEU A 91 5.95 -15.08 11.74
C LEU A 91 6.68 -15.63 10.51
N ASP A 92 6.01 -16.54 9.80
CA ASP A 92 6.46 -17.00 8.50
C ASP A 92 6.05 -15.98 7.42
N CYS A 93 7.03 -15.22 6.92
CA CYS A 93 6.89 -14.13 5.98
C CYS A 93 7.37 -14.56 4.58
N LEU A 94 6.46 -14.67 3.62
CA LEU A 94 6.81 -14.91 2.21
C LEU A 94 6.88 -13.56 1.48
N GLY A 95 8.06 -13.13 1.09
CA GLY A 95 8.30 -11.83 0.45
C GLY A 95 9.76 -11.61 0.08
N PRO A 96 10.12 -10.43 -0.45
CA PRO A 96 9.22 -9.43 -1.03
C PRO A 96 8.50 -9.95 -2.29
N LEU A 97 7.24 -9.59 -2.48
CA LEU A 97 6.43 -10.06 -3.60
C LEU A 97 5.90 -8.89 -4.43
N GLY A 98 5.69 -9.16 -5.71
CA GLY A 98 5.07 -8.25 -6.67
C GLY A 98 6.02 -7.22 -7.27
N GLU A 99 5.50 -6.52 -8.30
CA GLU A 99 6.20 -5.43 -8.98
C GLU A 99 6.06 -4.13 -8.18
N PRO A 100 7.17 -3.38 -7.98
CA PRO A 100 7.18 -2.14 -7.23
C PRO A 100 6.60 -0.96 -8.02
N PHE A 101 6.32 0.17 -7.35
CA PHE A 101 6.16 1.45 -8.00
C PHE A 101 7.47 1.91 -8.64
N VAL A 102 7.36 2.55 -9.79
CA VAL A 102 8.47 3.24 -10.45
C VAL A 102 8.40 4.70 -10.02
N THR A 103 9.28 5.10 -9.10
CA THR A 103 9.36 6.46 -8.57
C THR A 103 9.96 7.45 -9.58
N SER A 104 9.70 8.73 -9.41
CA SER A 104 10.12 9.81 -10.30
C SER A 104 10.39 11.10 -9.50
N GLU A 105 10.83 12.16 -10.19
CA GLU A 105 11.31 13.39 -9.54
C GLU A 105 10.27 14.09 -8.65
N ASN A 106 9.02 14.20 -9.12
CA ASN A 106 7.95 14.89 -8.38
C ASN A 106 6.62 14.13 -8.51
N MET A 107 6.19 13.50 -7.44
CA MET A 107 5.08 12.57 -7.44
C MET A 107 3.85 13.11 -6.68
N LEU A 108 2.66 12.80 -7.18
CA LEU A 108 1.42 12.94 -6.43
C LEU A 108 0.97 11.57 -5.97
N LEU A 109 1.01 11.35 -4.66
CA LEU A 109 0.57 10.11 -4.02
C LEU A 109 -0.88 10.26 -3.59
N VAL A 110 -1.73 9.27 -3.88
CA VAL A 110 -3.15 9.31 -3.50
C VAL A 110 -3.53 8.01 -2.80
N GLY A 111 -3.85 8.10 -1.52
CA GLY A 111 -4.16 6.95 -0.68
C GLY A 111 -5.55 7.00 -0.04
N GLY A 112 -6.20 5.83 0.10
CA GLY A 112 -7.46 5.69 0.82
C GLY A 112 -7.57 4.35 1.56
N GLY A 113 -8.09 4.38 2.78
CA GLY A 113 -8.16 3.20 3.64
C GLY A 113 -6.79 2.56 3.87
N VAL A 114 -6.68 1.22 3.82
CA VAL A 114 -5.39 0.53 3.98
C VAL A 114 -4.40 0.80 2.83
N GLY A 115 -4.87 1.29 1.68
CA GLY A 115 -4.01 1.73 0.57
C GLY A 115 -3.12 2.94 0.90
N ILE A 116 -3.30 3.55 2.07
CA ILE A 116 -2.39 4.56 2.61
C ILE A 116 -1.02 3.96 2.97
N ALA A 117 -0.97 2.67 3.35
CA ALA A 117 0.28 2.00 3.73
C ALA A 117 1.37 2.04 2.63
N PRO A 118 1.10 1.64 1.37
CA PRO A 118 2.11 1.79 0.30
C PRO A 118 2.45 3.24 -0.02
N MET A 119 1.53 4.20 0.17
CA MET A 119 1.84 5.63 0.00
C MET A 119 2.81 6.13 1.09
N LEU A 120 2.62 5.69 2.33
CA LEU A 120 3.56 5.94 3.43
C LEU A 120 4.94 5.33 3.13
N CYS A 121 4.96 4.12 2.59
CA CYS A 121 6.21 3.46 2.19
C CYS A 121 6.98 4.31 1.17
N ILE A 122 6.32 4.84 0.14
CA ILE A 122 6.96 5.73 -0.85
C ILE A 122 7.47 7.00 -0.17
N ALA A 123 6.60 7.68 0.61
CA ALA A 123 6.94 8.94 1.29
C ALA A 123 8.14 8.83 2.23
N SER A 124 8.31 7.66 2.87
CA SER A 124 9.41 7.38 3.80
C SER A 124 10.72 6.93 3.12
N HIS A 125 10.67 6.62 1.81
CA HIS A 125 11.82 6.09 1.06
C HIS A 125 12.17 6.93 -0.18
N LEU A 126 11.81 8.22 -0.18
CA LEU A 126 12.19 9.13 -1.25
C LEU A 126 13.71 9.17 -1.42
N GLN A 127 14.16 8.99 -2.65
CA GLN A 127 15.57 9.04 -2.99
C GLN A 127 16.04 10.49 -3.20
N LYS A 128 17.34 10.69 -3.25
CA LYS A 128 17.90 12.02 -3.52
C LYS A 128 17.43 12.55 -4.89
N GLY A 129 16.76 13.71 -4.88
CA GLY A 129 16.19 14.34 -6.05
C GLY A 129 14.73 13.98 -6.30
N GLU A 130 14.15 13.08 -5.51
CA GLU A 130 12.71 12.80 -5.52
C GLU A 130 11.98 13.69 -4.52
N SER A 131 10.74 14.04 -4.85
CA SER A 131 9.80 14.74 -3.99
C SER A 131 8.39 14.22 -4.20
N ALA A 132 7.52 14.40 -3.21
CA ALA A 132 6.13 14.03 -3.33
C ALA A 132 5.22 14.95 -2.53
N GLN A 133 3.96 15.05 -2.97
CA GLN A 133 2.85 15.47 -2.14
C GLN A 133 1.87 14.30 -2.02
N VAL A 134 1.12 14.23 -0.92
CA VAL A 134 0.17 13.14 -0.71
C VAL A 134 -1.23 13.67 -0.43
N ILE A 135 -2.23 13.07 -1.07
CA ILE A 135 -3.65 13.25 -0.76
C ILE A 135 -4.14 11.99 -0.04
N LEU A 136 -4.67 12.18 1.15
CA LEU A 136 -5.28 11.12 1.94
C LEU A 136 -6.80 11.30 1.97
N GLY A 137 -7.52 10.30 1.46
CA GLY A 137 -8.99 10.29 1.44
C GLY A 137 -9.57 9.46 2.56
N PHE A 138 -10.48 10.06 3.32
CA PHE A 138 -11.17 9.44 4.45
C PHE A 138 -12.69 9.61 4.35
N ARG A 139 -13.46 8.80 5.07
CA ARG A 139 -14.90 9.00 5.18
C ARG A 139 -15.23 10.18 6.09
N ASN A 140 -14.51 10.32 7.18
CA ASN A 140 -14.72 11.36 8.20
C ASN A 140 -13.48 11.52 9.09
N GLU A 141 -13.54 12.44 10.05
CA GLU A 141 -12.47 12.76 11.00
C GLU A 141 -11.93 11.55 11.77
N SER A 142 -12.78 10.57 12.11
CA SER A 142 -12.33 9.42 12.91
C SER A 142 -11.26 8.54 12.22
N GLU A 143 -11.11 8.68 10.92
CA GLU A 143 -10.10 7.95 10.13
C GLU A 143 -8.83 8.78 9.89
N THR A 144 -8.77 10.06 10.29
CA THR A 144 -7.64 10.93 9.93
C THR A 144 -6.34 10.65 10.70
N PHE A 145 -6.37 9.77 11.70
CA PHE A 145 -5.16 9.31 12.41
C PHE A 145 -4.07 8.75 11.49
N TRP A 146 -4.43 8.27 10.30
CA TRP A 146 -3.47 7.84 9.29
C TRP A 146 -2.51 8.96 8.84
N ALA A 147 -2.96 10.22 8.85
CA ALA A 147 -2.14 11.37 8.47
C ALA A 147 -0.97 11.59 9.43
N ASP A 148 -1.13 11.19 10.70
CA ASP A 148 -0.08 11.30 11.72
C ASP A 148 1.15 10.44 11.39
N LEU A 149 0.99 9.37 10.62
CA LEU A 149 2.08 8.50 10.19
C LEU A 149 3.06 9.21 9.22
N PHE A 150 2.63 10.30 8.59
CA PHE A 150 3.46 11.06 7.65
C PHE A 150 4.25 12.19 8.31
N LYS A 151 4.11 12.41 9.62
CA LYS A 151 4.76 13.54 10.35
C LYS A 151 6.27 13.55 10.24
N ASP A 152 6.89 12.37 10.19
CA ASP A 152 8.33 12.21 10.09
C ASP A 152 8.84 12.13 8.64
N THR A 153 7.95 12.32 7.66
CA THR A 153 8.30 12.40 6.24
C THR A 153 8.46 13.84 5.78
N THR A 154 9.05 14.03 4.61
CA THR A 154 9.23 15.36 4.01
C THR A 154 8.08 15.79 3.10
N VAL A 155 7.03 14.96 2.96
CA VAL A 155 5.93 15.21 2.03
C VAL A 155 4.90 16.16 2.60
N GLN A 156 4.30 16.98 1.74
CA GLN A 156 3.12 17.77 2.09
C GLN A 156 1.87 16.88 2.05
N VAL A 157 1.09 16.89 3.16
CA VAL A 157 -0.13 16.10 3.31
C VAL A 157 -1.36 16.96 3.07
N HIS A 158 -2.23 16.52 2.17
CA HIS A 158 -3.56 17.07 1.92
C HIS A 158 -4.61 16.06 2.38
N ILE A 159 -5.63 16.51 3.08
CA ILE A 159 -6.70 15.67 3.62
C ILE A 159 -8.01 16.00 2.92
N THR A 160 -8.72 14.96 2.48
CA THR A 160 -10.11 15.05 2.05
C THR A 160 -10.98 14.12 2.88
N THR A 161 -12.20 14.56 3.22
CA THR A 161 -13.20 13.73 3.90
C THR A 161 -14.53 13.79 3.16
N ASP A 162 -15.22 12.66 3.04
CA ASP A 162 -16.48 12.57 2.30
C ASP A 162 -17.53 13.50 2.91
N ASP A 163 -17.58 13.60 4.23
CA ASP A 163 -18.52 14.44 4.96
C ASP A 163 -18.07 15.91 5.15
N GLY A 164 -16.79 16.22 4.92
CA GLY A 164 -16.20 17.54 5.10
C GLY A 164 -15.84 17.88 6.56
N SER A 165 -15.73 16.88 7.43
CA SER A 165 -15.40 17.08 8.84
C SER A 165 -13.98 17.59 9.06
N VAL A 166 -13.02 17.19 8.18
CA VAL A 166 -11.62 17.69 8.20
C VAL A 166 -11.12 17.83 6.76
N GLY A 167 -10.30 18.86 6.52
CA GLY A 167 -9.72 19.13 5.21
C GLY A 167 -10.75 19.57 4.17
N THR A 168 -10.56 19.14 2.92
CA THR A 168 -11.51 19.46 1.85
C THR A 168 -12.61 18.42 1.78
N LYS A 169 -13.87 18.87 1.66
CA LYS A 169 -15.01 17.98 1.49
C LYS A 169 -14.98 17.28 0.12
N GLY A 170 -15.12 15.95 0.15
CA GLY A 170 -15.24 15.11 -1.05
C GLY A 170 -14.11 14.09 -1.19
N PHE A 171 -14.07 13.46 -2.35
CA PHE A 171 -13.04 12.46 -2.68
C PHE A 171 -11.68 13.12 -3.00
N PRO A 172 -10.57 12.38 -2.94
CA PRO A 172 -9.24 12.87 -3.35
C PRO A 172 -9.24 13.58 -4.70
N THR A 173 -10.05 13.14 -5.65
CA THR A 173 -10.22 13.74 -6.99
C THR A 173 -10.70 15.18 -6.97
N ALA A 174 -11.30 15.64 -5.86
CA ALA A 174 -11.82 17.02 -5.78
C ALA A 174 -10.71 18.08 -5.81
N ILE A 175 -9.53 17.75 -5.26
CA ILE A 175 -8.40 18.69 -5.18
C ILE A 175 -7.28 18.40 -6.18
N MET A 176 -7.30 17.24 -6.83
CA MET A 176 -6.26 16.83 -7.78
C MET A 176 -6.07 17.83 -8.93
N PRO A 177 -7.12 18.36 -9.60
CA PRO A 177 -6.92 19.28 -10.72
C PRO A 177 -6.20 20.56 -10.32
N GLU A 178 -6.54 21.12 -9.16
CA GLU A 178 -5.86 22.33 -8.65
C GLU A 178 -4.40 22.04 -8.33
N LEU A 179 -4.12 20.93 -7.63
CA LEU A 179 -2.75 20.54 -7.29
C LEU A 179 -1.91 20.25 -8.53
N ILE A 180 -2.44 19.52 -9.50
CA ILE A 180 -1.72 19.18 -10.73
C ILE A 180 -1.44 20.43 -11.57
N ASN A 181 -2.39 21.34 -11.69
CA ASN A 181 -2.21 22.59 -12.43
C ASN A 181 -1.24 23.58 -11.75
N SER A 182 -1.15 23.53 -10.41
CA SER A 182 -0.26 24.41 -9.64
C SER A 182 1.14 23.85 -9.45
N ASN A 183 1.37 22.57 -9.78
CA ASN A 183 2.65 21.88 -9.60
C ASN A 183 2.95 21.04 -10.85
N THR A 184 4.24 20.82 -11.11
CA THR A 184 4.68 19.94 -12.19
C THR A 184 4.91 18.53 -11.65
N PHE A 185 3.84 17.72 -11.54
CA PHE A 185 3.99 16.31 -11.17
C PHE A 185 4.39 15.48 -12.38
N THR A 186 5.36 14.59 -12.19
CA THR A 186 5.86 13.68 -13.23
C THR A 186 5.08 12.36 -13.23
N SER A 187 4.43 12.01 -12.12
CA SER A 187 3.55 10.85 -12.03
C SER A 187 2.54 10.97 -10.89
N VAL A 188 1.43 10.26 -11.03
CA VAL A 188 0.44 10.00 -9.99
C VAL A 188 0.55 8.53 -9.57
N MET A 189 0.57 8.25 -8.26
CA MET A 189 0.58 6.91 -7.71
C MET A 189 -0.59 6.74 -6.75
N THR A 190 -1.37 5.67 -6.91
CA THR A 190 -2.56 5.50 -6.06
C THR A 190 -2.76 4.07 -5.60
N CYS A 191 -3.27 3.95 -4.37
CA CYS A 191 -3.73 2.70 -3.79
C CYS A 191 -4.94 2.95 -2.87
N GLY A 192 -5.91 2.06 -2.90
CA GLY A 192 -7.12 2.12 -2.09
C GLY A 192 -8.34 1.50 -2.77
N PRO A 193 -9.56 1.90 -2.38
CA PRO A 193 -10.77 1.37 -2.99
C PRO A 193 -10.79 1.54 -4.51
N THR A 194 -11.16 0.49 -5.24
CA THR A 194 -11.17 0.50 -6.71
C THR A 194 -11.92 1.70 -7.33
N PRO A 195 -13.09 2.14 -6.83
CA PRO A 195 -13.74 3.34 -7.36
C PRO A 195 -12.89 4.61 -7.20
N MET A 196 -12.17 4.75 -6.08
CA MET A 196 -11.26 5.87 -5.86
C MET A 196 -10.10 5.84 -6.86
N MET A 197 -9.42 4.70 -7.00
CA MET A 197 -8.31 4.55 -7.93
C MET A 197 -8.72 4.81 -9.38
N LYS A 198 -9.90 4.35 -9.81
CA LYS A 198 -10.46 4.67 -11.14
C LYS A 198 -10.67 6.16 -11.33
N GLY A 199 -11.23 6.85 -10.34
CA GLY A 199 -11.42 8.30 -10.38
C GLY A 199 -10.09 9.05 -10.47
N VAL A 200 -9.11 8.66 -9.64
CA VAL A 200 -7.75 9.22 -9.66
C VAL A 200 -7.08 9.02 -11.02
N ALA A 201 -7.13 7.80 -11.55
CA ALA A 201 -6.56 7.48 -12.86
C ALA A 201 -7.24 8.27 -14.00
N GLN A 202 -8.56 8.46 -13.93
CA GLN A 202 -9.30 9.26 -14.91
C GLN A 202 -8.86 10.73 -14.89
N VAL A 203 -8.76 11.35 -13.71
CA VAL A 203 -8.29 12.74 -13.57
C VAL A 203 -6.84 12.88 -14.07
N ALA A 204 -5.96 11.95 -13.71
CA ALA A 204 -4.57 11.95 -14.17
C ALA A 204 -4.49 11.87 -15.71
N LYS A 205 -5.29 10.99 -16.34
CA LYS A 205 -5.39 10.85 -17.80
C LYS A 205 -5.86 12.14 -18.46
N GLU A 206 -6.91 12.78 -17.94
CA GLU A 206 -7.45 14.05 -18.47
C GLU A 206 -6.43 15.18 -18.40
N LEU A 207 -5.56 15.18 -17.38
CA LEU A 207 -4.50 16.16 -17.18
C LEU A 207 -3.15 15.73 -17.77
N ASN A 208 -3.11 14.61 -18.50
CA ASN A 208 -1.93 14.08 -19.17
C ASN A 208 -0.74 13.79 -18.22
N VAL A 209 -1.02 13.31 -16.99
CA VAL A 209 0.00 12.86 -16.04
C VAL A 209 -0.03 11.32 -15.97
N PRO A 210 1.11 10.62 -16.16
CA PRO A 210 1.18 9.16 -16.01
C PRO A 210 0.67 8.70 -14.64
N CYS A 211 -0.11 7.62 -14.61
CA CYS A 211 -0.69 7.11 -13.37
C CYS A 211 -0.36 5.63 -13.16
N GLN A 212 0.14 5.29 -11.98
CA GLN A 212 0.34 3.93 -11.52
C GLN A 212 -0.68 3.60 -10.41
N VAL A 213 -1.27 2.41 -10.48
CA VAL A 213 -2.27 1.94 -9.52
C VAL A 213 -1.80 0.64 -8.87
N SER A 214 -1.99 0.52 -7.55
CA SER A 214 -1.71 -0.73 -6.83
C SER A 214 -3.00 -1.45 -6.53
N LEU A 215 -3.23 -2.59 -7.20
CA LEU A 215 -4.44 -3.39 -7.07
C LEU A 215 -4.35 -4.37 -5.90
N GLU A 216 -5.50 -4.63 -5.29
CA GLU A 216 -5.69 -5.65 -4.27
C GLU A 216 -6.62 -6.75 -4.80
N GLU A 217 -6.20 -8.01 -4.63
CA GLU A 217 -7.00 -9.18 -4.97
C GLU A 217 -6.86 -10.27 -3.90
N ARG A 218 -7.82 -11.17 -3.84
CA ARG A 218 -7.72 -12.34 -2.97
C ARG A 218 -6.58 -13.23 -3.44
N MET A 219 -5.66 -13.54 -2.53
CA MET A 219 -4.48 -14.33 -2.86
C MET A 219 -4.50 -15.70 -2.17
N GLY A 220 -4.19 -16.73 -2.96
CA GLY A 220 -3.88 -18.05 -2.43
C GLY A 220 -2.37 -18.23 -2.28
N CYS A 221 -1.63 -18.43 -3.38
CA CYS A 221 -0.19 -18.72 -3.32
C CYS A 221 0.71 -17.49 -3.15
N GLY A 222 0.34 -16.32 -3.67
CA GLY A 222 1.17 -15.11 -3.71
C GLY A 222 2.32 -15.15 -4.74
N THR A 223 2.48 -16.23 -5.51
CA THR A 223 3.63 -16.47 -6.42
C THR A 223 3.25 -16.72 -7.88
N GLY A 224 1.98 -16.46 -8.24
CA GLY A 224 1.49 -16.59 -9.62
C GLY A 224 1.06 -17.99 -10.06
N GLY A 225 1.11 -18.99 -9.17
CA GLY A 225 0.83 -20.39 -9.53
C GLY A 225 -0.66 -20.78 -9.54
N CYS A 226 -1.46 -20.26 -8.60
CA CYS A 226 -2.83 -20.73 -8.37
C CYS A 226 -3.92 -19.97 -9.14
N LEU A 227 -3.60 -18.85 -9.78
CA LEU A 227 -4.54 -17.95 -10.49
C LEU A 227 -5.64 -17.33 -9.61
N GLY A 228 -5.59 -17.47 -8.29
CA GLY A 228 -6.60 -16.93 -7.36
C GLY A 228 -6.69 -15.41 -7.34
N CYS A 229 -5.63 -14.71 -7.73
CA CYS A 229 -5.55 -13.25 -7.81
C CYS A 229 -5.63 -12.74 -9.27
N ALA A 230 -6.23 -13.52 -10.17
CA ALA A 230 -6.36 -13.08 -11.56
C ALA A 230 -7.38 -11.94 -11.66
N CYS A 231 -6.99 -10.86 -12.34
CA CYS A 231 -7.85 -9.74 -12.68
C CYS A 231 -7.85 -9.51 -14.20
N ASP A 232 -8.92 -8.87 -14.69
CA ASP A 232 -9.02 -8.52 -16.10
C ASP A 232 -8.31 -7.17 -16.33
N GLY A 233 -7.57 -7.10 -17.42
CA GLY A 233 -6.96 -5.88 -17.94
C GLY A 233 -7.61 -5.42 -19.24
N VAL A 234 -7.12 -4.32 -19.74
CA VAL A 234 -7.60 -3.71 -20.99
C VAL A 234 -7.28 -4.62 -22.19
N GLY A 235 -8.19 -4.64 -23.18
CA GLY A 235 -8.00 -5.42 -24.40
C GLY A 235 -8.09 -6.94 -24.21
N GLY A 236 -8.74 -7.41 -23.14
CA GLY A 236 -8.92 -8.85 -22.88
C GLY A 236 -7.70 -9.53 -22.27
N LYS A 237 -6.69 -8.76 -21.85
CA LYS A 237 -5.55 -9.28 -21.10
C LYS A 237 -6.00 -9.74 -19.71
N ARG A 238 -5.31 -10.75 -19.16
CA ARG A 238 -5.49 -11.17 -17.76
C ARG A 238 -4.17 -11.15 -17.04
N TYR A 239 -4.18 -10.55 -15.85
CA TYR A 239 -3.02 -10.40 -14.98
C TYR A 239 -3.20 -11.17 -13.69
N LYS A 240 -2.10 -11.57 -13.09
CA LYS A 240 -2.03 -12.13 -11.73
C LYS A 240 -1.46 -11.05 -10.82
N VAL A 241 -2.31 -10.42 -10.00
CA VAL A 241 -1.91 -9.29 -9.15
C VAL A 241 -0.68 -9.60 -8.29
N CYS A 242 -0.53 -10.83 -7.81
CA CYS A 242 0.60 -11.21 -6.97
C CYS A 242 1.95 -11.34 -7.72
N LYS A 243 1.95 -11.42 -9.07
CA LYS A 243 3.16 -11.63 -9.87
C LYS A 243 3.37 -10.56 -10.92
N ASP A 244 2.31 -10.23 -11.68
CA ASP A 244 2.36 -9.24 -12.76
C ASP A 244 2.15 -7.81 -12.24
N GLY A 245 1.59 -7.68 -11.01
CA GLY A 245 1.40 -6.48 -10.20
C GLY A 245 2.06 -6.65 -8.82
N PRO A 246 1.57 -6.01 -7.75
CA PRO A 246 0.27 -5.31 -7.63
C PRO A 246 0.23 -3.97 -8.35
N VAL A 247 1.37 -3.38 -8.68
CA VAL A 247 1.46 -2.09 -9.34
C VAL A 247 1.37 -2.25 -10.85
N PHE A 248 0.47 -1.48 -11.47
CA PHE A 248 0.25 -1.44 -12.91
C PHE A 248 0.15 0.00 -13.41
N PRO A 249 0.54 0.29 -14.66
CA PRO A 249 0.08 1.47 -15.37
C PRO A 249 -1.47 1.47 -15.41
N ALA A 250 -2.11 2.60 -15.11
CA ALA A 250 -3.57 2.67 -15.02
C ALA A 250 -4.26 2.31 -16.36
N GLU A 251 -3.63 2.64 -17.49
CA GLU A 251 -4.09 2.32 -18.84
C GLU A 251 -4.12 0.81 -19.14
N GLU A 252 -3.40 -0.02 -18.40
CA GLU A 252 -3.41 -1.46 -18.60
C GLU A 252 -4.57 -2.16 -17.91
N VAL A 253 -5.15 -1.53 -16.87
CA VAL A 253 -6.15 -2.18 -16.01
C VAL A 253 -7.49 -1.45 -15.91
N PHE A 254 -7.56 -0.18 -16.31
CA PHE A 254 -8.79 0.62 -16.16
C PHE A 254 -9.38 1.17 -17.46
N PHE A 255 -8.59 1.40 -18.53
CA PHE A 255 -9.09 1.98 -19.80
C PHE A 255 -8.34 1.54 -21.02
#